data_cf1475291416817be4199392a1ea6590
#
_entry.id   cf1475291416817be4199392a1ea6590
#
_cell.length_a   1.000
_cell.length_b   1.000
_cell.length_c   1.000
_cell.angle_alpha   90.00
_cell.angle_beta   90.00
_cell.angle_gamma   90.00
#
_symmetry.space_group_name_H-M   'P 1'
#
loop_
_entity.id
_entity.type
_entity.pdbx_description
1 polymer ?
#
loop_
_entity_poly.entity_id
_entity_poly.type
_entity_poly.pdbx_seq_one_letter_code
_entity_poly.pdbx_strand_id
1 'polypeptide(L)'
;MHSLNTIKQQNKSNAIKLINLALQNGGVSFNNELEAINYENGFAVGTWDILKTTNLEALEKELNRIMNGEGTNLYRNSKLNTKNGLFYGLWIDENKVAHLDECVLIGEYYQAVQYGKDKDQKAIYDFKN
;
A
#
# COMPACT_ATOMS: atom_id res chain seq x y z
N MET A 1 -26.16 5.77 -12.96
CA MET A 1 -25.58 6.25 -11.68
C MET A 1 -25.75 5.16 -10.61
N HIS A 2 -24.69 4.86 -9.90
CA HIS A 2 -24.76 3.89 -8.80
C HIS A 2 -25.27 4.54 -7.53
N SER A 3 -26.03 3.79 -6.75
CA SER A 3 -26.44 4.24 -5.42
C SER A 3 -25.22 4.30 -4.49
N LEU A 4 -25.34 5.04 -3.38
CA LEU A 4 -24.29 5.10 -2.36
C LEU A 4 -23.92 3.72 -1.83
N ASN A 5 -24.94 2.87 -1.62
CA ASN A 5 -24.70 1.49 -1.14
C ASN A 5 -23.89 0.67 -2.13
N THR A 6 -24.16 0.81 -3.45
CA THR A 6 -23.41 0.11 -4.48
C THR A 6 -21.95 0.55 -4.48
N ILE A 7 -21.70 1.87 -4.33
CA ILE A 7 -20.33 2.41 -4.29
C ILE A 7 -19.59 1.84 -3.08
N LYS A 8 -20.22 1.81 -1.90
CA LYS A 8 -19.61 1.27 -0.68
C LYS A 8 -19.28 -0.22 -0.82
N GLN A 9 -20.16 -0.99 -1.47
CA GLN A 9 -19.94 -2.42 -1.70
C GLN A 9 -18.77 -2.63 -2.66
N GLN A 10 -18.62 -1.80 -3.69
CA GLN A 10 -17.50 -1.89 -4.62
C GLN A 10 -16.18 -1.60 -3.92
N ASN A 11 -16.12 -0.57 -3.07
CA ASN A 11 -14.93 -0.24 -2.31
C ASN A 11 -14.52 -1.36 -1.38
N LYS A 12 -15.49 -1.96 -0.69
CA LYS A 12 -15.26 -3.11 0.18
C LYS A 12 -14.72 -4.30 -0.61
N SER A 13 -15.28 -4.57 -1.79
CA SER A 13 -14.82 -5.64 -2.67
C SER A 13 -13.38 -5.43 -3.11
N ASN A 14 -13.00 -4.18 -3.44
CA ASN A 14 -11.63 -3.85 -3.85
C ASN A 14 -10.65 -4.05 -2.69
N ALA A 15 -11.01 -3.65 -1.48
CA ALA A 15 -10.19 -3.88 -0.29
C ALA A 15 -9.96 -5.36 -0.05
N ILE A 16 -11.01 -6.18 -0.15
CA ILE A 16 -10.91 -7.63 0.02
C ILE A 16 -10.01 -8.25 -1.04
N LYS A 17 -10.11 -7.81 -2.29
CA LYS A 17 -9.23 -8.28 -3.38
C LYS A 17 -7.77 -8.00 -3.07
N LEU A 18 -7.45 -6.81 -2.58
CA LEU A 18 -6.07 -6.47 -2.21
C LEU A 18 -5.55 -7.35 -1.07
N ILE A 19 -6.38 -7.55 -0.06
CA ILE A 19 -6.00 -8.40 1.08
C ILE A 19 -5.71 -9.82 0.60
N ASN A 20 -6.54 -10.35 -0.28
CA ASN A 20 -6.34 -11.69 -0.83
C ASN A 20 -5.07 -11.77 -1.67
N LEU A 21 -4.76 -10.75 -2.47
CA LEU A 21 -3.51 -10.70 -3.23
C LEU A 21 -2.29 -10.68 -2.31
N ALA A 22 -2.35 -9.90 -1.24
CA ALA A 22 -1.26 -9.84 -0.26
C ALA A 22 -1.07 -11.18 0.43
N LEU A 23 -2.16 -11.88 0.76
CA LEU A 23 -2.10 -13.20 1.37
C LEU A 23 -1.49 -14.24 0.41
N GLN A 24 -1.84 -14.19 -0.88
CA GLN A 24 -1.32 -15.12 -1.88
C GLN A 24 0.16 -14.89 -2.19
N ASN A 25 0.57 -13.64 -2.32
CA ASN A 25 1.87 -13.28 -2.84
C ASN A 25 2.84 -12.76 -1.77
N GLY A 26 2.40 -12.66 -0.53
CA GLY A 26 3.18 -12.05 0.55
C GLY A 26 3.07 -10.55 0.62
N GLY A 27 2.71 -9.89 -0.49
CA GLY A 27 2.55 -8.45 -0.54
C GLY A 27 1.96 -7.98 -1.85
N VAL A 28 1.51 -6.73 -1.87
CA VAL A 28 0.98 -6.07 -3.06
C VAL A 28 1.24 -4.57 -2.96
N SER A 29 1.61 -3.96 -4.10
CA SER A 29 1.70 -2.51 -4.24
C SER A 29 0.45 -2.02 -4.95
N PHE A 30 -0.09 -0.87 -4.56
CA PHE A 30 -1.36 -0.40 -5.10
C PHE A 30 -1.48 1.13 -5.07
N ASN A 31 -2.45 1.63 -5.84
CA ASN A 31 -2.73 3.06 -5.97
C ASN A 31 -3.91 3.50 -5.09
N ASN A 32 -4.31 4.77 -5.24
CA ASN A 32 -5.41 5.36 -4.47
C ASN A 32 -6.78 4.71 -4.72
N GLU A 33 -6.95 4.06 -5.86
CA GLU A 33 -8.18 3.35 -6.21
C GLU A 33 -8.15 1.88 -5.80
N LEU A 34 -7.16 1.49 -5.01
CA LEU A 34 -6.93 0.12 -4.55
C LEU A 34 -6.66 -0.85 -5.71
N GLU A 35 -6.08 -0.34 -6.80
CA GLU A 35 -5.66 -1.14 -7.94
C GLU A 35 -4.20 -1.54 -7.79
N ALA A 36 -3.89 -2.82 -8.03
CA ALA A 36 -2.52 -3.30 -7.95
C ALA A 36 -1.63 -2.62 -8.98
N ILE A 37 -0.42 -2.26 -8.56
CA ILE A 37 0.60 -1.65 -9.41
C ILE A 37 1.78 -2.61 -9.50
N ASN A 38 2.36 -2.74 -10.69
CA ASN A 38 3.57 -3.51 -10.88
C ASN A 38 4.54 -2.71 -11.75
N TYR A 39 5.53 -2.10 -11.12
CA TYR A 39 6.59 -1.41 -11.85
C TYR A 39 7.53 -2.44 -12.50
N GLU A 40 8.05 -2.13 -13.68
CA GLU A 40 8.96 -3.04 -14.40
C GLU A 40 10.30 -3.21 -13.68
N ASN A 41 10.76 -2.16 -13.01
CA ASN A 41 12.01 -2.19 -12.26
C ASN A 41 11.97 -1.12 -11.17
N GLY A 42 13.04 -1.07 -10.37
CA GLY A 42 13.14 -0.16 -9.24
C GLY A 42 12.86 -0.86 -7.92
N PHE A 43 12.93 -0.10 -6.85
CA PHE A 43 12.80 -0.60 -5.50
C PHE A 43 11.70 0.14 -4.75
N ALA A 44 10.82 -0.59 -4.11
CA ALA A 44 9.81 -0.01 -3.23
C ALA A 44 10.42 0.19 -1.84
N VAL A 45 10.36 1.40 -1.33
CA VAL A 45 10.84 1.72 0.02
C VAL A 45 9.73 2.42 0.79
N GLY A 46 9.43 1.93 1.98
CA GLY A 46 8.42 2.53 2.84
C GLY A 46 8.87 3.89 3.36
N THR A 47 7.97 4.87 3.32
CA THR A 47 8.22 6.21 3.82
C THR A 47 7.44 6.51 5.09
N TRP A 48 6.34 5.81 5.30
CA TRP A 48 5.41 6.07 6.39
C TRP A 48 4.60 4.82 6.71
N ASP A 49 4.59 4.43 7.99
CA ASP A 49 3.77 3.32 8.46
C ASP A 49 2.36 3.83 8.73
N ILE A 50 1.39 3.38 7.93
CA ILE A 50 0.00 3.81 8.07
C ILE A 50 -0.71 2.96 9.13
N LEU A 51 -0.54 1.64 9.04
CA LEU A 51 -1.23 0.70 9.91
C LEU A 51 -0.45 -0.59 10.02
N LYS A 52 -0.39 -1.13 11.23
CA LYS A 52 0.18 -2.45 11.49
C LYS A 52 -0.83 -3.19 12.37
N THR A 53 -1.40 -4.29 11.88
CA THR A 53 -2.49 -4.94 12.59
C THR A 53 -2.62 -6.42 12.24
N THR A 54 -3.13 -7.19 13.20
CA THR A 54 -3.58 -8.56 12.97
C THR A 54 -5.08 -8.62 12.68
N ASN A 55 -5.77 -7.48 12.77
CA ASN A 55 -7.22 -7.41 12.61
C ASN A 55 -7.57 -7.04 11.17
N LEU A 56 -8.12 -8.01 10.42
CA LEU A 56 -8.48 -7.80 9.02
C LEU A 56 -9.61 -6.79 8.84
N GLU A 57 -10.51 -6.64 9.80
CA GLU A 57 -11.55 -5.62 9.72
C GLU A 57 -10.96 -4.21 9.80
N ALA A 58 -9.98 -4.01 10.67
CA ALA A 58 -9.29 -2.73 10.78
C ALA A 58 -8.53 -2.41 9.49
N LEU A 59 -7.90 -3.41 8.89
CA LEU A 59 -7.19 -3.26 7.62
C LEU A 59 -8.17 -2.89 6.50
N GLU A 60 -9.27 -3.61 6.37
CA GLU A 60 -10.29 -3.34 5.37
C GLU A 60 -10.84 -1.92 5.51
N LYS A 61 -11.11 -1.50 6.74
CA LYS A 61 -11.61 -0.15 7.02
C LYS A 61 -10.62 0.91 6.57
N GLU A 62 -9.33 0.73 6.85
CA GLU A 62 -8.31 1.70 6.43
C GLU A 62 -8.16 1.75 4.92
N LEU A 63 -8.21 0.59 4.24
CA LEU A 63 -8.16 0.53 2.78
C LEU A 63 -9.34 1.28 2.16
N ASN A 64 -10.54 1.11 2.70
CA ASN A 64 -11.72 1.84 2.23
C ASN A 64 -11.58 3.35 2.45
N ARG A 65 -10.95 3.77 3.54
CA ARG A 65 -10.67 5.18 3.78
C ARG A 65 -9.71 5.75 2.75
N ILE A 66 -8.68 4.98 2.36
CA ILE A 66 -7.77 5.38 1.29
C ILE A 66 -8.53 5.58 -0.02
N MET A 67 -9.39 4.62 -0.37
CA MET A 67 -10.20 4.71 -1.58
C MET A 67 -11.08 5.96 -1.61
N ASN A 68 -11.58 6.37 -0.46
CA ASN A 68 -12.44 7.55 -0.31
C ASN A 68 -11.66 8.86 -0.12
N GLY A 69 -10.33 8.81 -0.12
CA GLY A 69 -9.51 9.99 0.12
C GLY A 69 -9.48 10.41 1.59
N GLU A 70 -9.77 9.49 2.50
CA GLU A 70 -9.89 9.76 3.95
C GLU A 70 -8.87 8.98 4.79
N GLY A 71 -7.80 8.52 4.17
CA GLY A 71 -6.78 7.74 4.86
C GLY A 71 -6.05 8.52 5.96
N THR A 72 -5.34 7.80 6.83
CA THR A 72 -4.64 8.39 7.97
C THR A 72 -3.51 9.34 7.58
N ASN A 73 -3.09 9.34 6.32
CA ASN A 73 -2.05 10.24 5.81
C ASN A 73 -2.61 11.52 5.19
N LEU A 74 -3.83 11.93 5.54
CA LEU A 74 -4.48 13.12 4.99
C LEU A 74 -3.66 14.39 5.12
N TYR A 75 -2.97 14.57 6.24
CA TYR A 75 -2.15 15.76 6.47
C TYR A 75 -0.95 15.85 5.52
N ARG A 76 -0.60 14.75 4.87
CA ARG A 76 0.50 14.67 3.92
C ARG A 76 0.02 14.82 2.48
N ASN A 77 -1.20 14.43 2.22
CA ASN A 77 -1.97 14.54 0.98
C ASN A 77 -2.97 13.39 0.94
N SER A 78 -4.21 13.70 0.63
CA SER A 78 -5.25 12.67 0.60
C SER A 78 -5.06 11.65 -0.51
N LYS A 79 -4.24 11.98 -1.53
CA LYS A 79 -3.93 11.07 -2.63
C LYS A 79 -2.44 11.10 -2.93
N LEU A 80 -1.85 9.93 -3.08
CA LEU A 80 -0.48 9.80 -3.51
C LEU A 80 -0.38 9.96 -5.03
N ASN A 81 0.70 10.59 -5.49
CA ASN A 81 0.92 10.79 -6.91
C ASN A 81 1.76 9.63 -7.47
N THR A 82 1.09 8.62 -8.00
CA THR A 82 1.76 7.44 -8.54
C THR A 82 2.65 7.75 -9.74
N LYS A 83 2.40 8.85 -10.45
CA LYS A 83 3.27 9.29 -11.55
C LYS A 83 4.63 9.72 -11.05
N ASN A 84 4.72 10.18 -9.81
CA ASN A 84 5.99 10.56 -9.18
C ASN A 84 6.59 9.41 -8.36
N GLY A 85 6.08 8.19 -8.53
CA GLY A 85 6.60 7.03 -7.84
C GLY A 85 6.11 6.88 -6.41
N LEU A 86 5.04 7.56 -6.03
CA LEU A 86 4.43 7.42 -4.71
C LEU A 86 3.26 6.44 -4.79
N PHE A 87 3.20 5.49 -3.86
CA PHE A 87 2.17 4.46 -3.88
C PHE A 87 2.02 3.85 -2.48
N TYR A 88 1.11 2.90 -2.35
CA TYR A 88 0.91 2.16 -1.10
C TYR A 88 1.44 0.74 -1.24
N GLY A 89 1.91 0.19 -0.12
CA GLY A 89 2.30 -1.20 -0.02
C GLY A 89 1.55 -1.90 1.10
N LEU A 90 1.10 -3.11 0.85
CA LEU A 90 0.49 -3.97 1.86
C LEU A 90 1.23 -5.30 1.83
N TRP A 91 1.75 -5.73 2.98
CA TRP A 91 2.35 -7.06 3.09
C TRP A 91 1.95 -7.69 4.41
N ILE A 92 1.90 -9.01 4.41
CA ILE A 92 1.45 -9.78 5.56
C ILE A 92 2.58 -10.72 5.92
N ASP A 93 3.10 -10.60 7.13
CA ASP A 93 4.26 -11.37 7.56
C ASP A 93 3.88 -12.78 8.01
N GLU A 94 4.88 -13.56 8.40
CA GLU A 94 4.71 -14.94 8.82
C GLU A 94 3.84 -15.08 10.07
N ASN A 95 3.73 -14.03 10.87
CA ASN A 95 2.90 -13.99 12.07
C ASN A 95 1.49 -13.47 11.79
N LYS A 96 1.13 -13.30 10.51
CA LYS A 96 -0.15 -12.79 10.07
C LYS A 96 -0.40 -11.34 10.48
N VAL A 97 0.68 -10.58 10.69
CA VAL A 97 0.59 -9.14 10.91
C VAL A 97 0.59 -8.45 9.55
N ALA A 98 -0.43 -7.65 9.29
CA ALA A 98 -0.52 -6.84 8.08
C ALA A 98 0.18 -5.51 8.30
N HIS A 99 1.01 -5.13 7.33
CA HIS A 99 1.75 -3.86 7.31
C HIS A 99 1.28 -3.05 6.11
N LEU A 100 0.69 -1.91 6.37
CA LEU A 100 0.20 -0.99 5.35
C LEU A 100 1.06 0.27 5.37
N ASP A 101 1.76 0.52 4.28
CA ASP A 101 2.76 1.60 4.21
C ASP A 101 2.51 2.51 3.03
N GLU A 102 2.89 3.79 3.20
CA GLU A 102 3.14 4.68 2.07
C GLU A 102 4.55 4.41 1.58
N CYS A 103 4.73 4.31 0.26
CA CYS A 103 5.99 3.90 -0.35
C CYS A 103 6.43 4.85 -1.45
N VAL A 104 7.73 4.81 -1.75
CA VAL A 104 8.32 5.51 -2.89
C VAL A 104 9.09 4.52 -3.76
N LEU A 105 9.06 4.75 -5.08
CA LEU A 105 9.85 3.97 -6.04
C LEU A 105 11.21 4.66 -6.22
N ILE A 106 12.29 3.92 -5.99
CA ILE A 106 13.66 4.40 -6.19
C ILE A 106 14.33 3.47 -7.18
N GLY A 107 14.86 4.06 -8.27
CA GLY A 107 15.40 3.27 -9.37
C GLY A 107 16.77 2.64 -9.12
N GLU A 108 17.57 3.22 -8.23
CA GLU A 108 18.94 2.83 -8.02
C GLU A 108 19.13 2.14 -6.67
N TYR A 109 19.81 0.97 -6.67
CA TYR A 109 19.88 0.09 -5.51
C TYR A 109 20.49 0.77 -4.27
N TYR A 110 21.65 1.42 -4.42
CA TYR A 110 22.31 2.02 -3.26
C TYR A 110 21.52 3.17 -2.66
N GLN A 111 20.86 3.95 -3.51
CA GLN A 111 19.97 5.02 -3.05
C GLN A 111 18.77 4.44 -2.29
N ALA A 112 18.21 3.33 -2.80
CA ALA A 112 17.09 2.66 -2.14
C ALA A 112 17.48 2.13 -0.76
N VAL A 113 18.65 1.50 -0.66
CA VAL A 113 19.16 0.97 0.60
C VAL A 113 19.38 2.11 1.60
N GLN A 114 20.01 3.21 1.16
CA GLN A 114 20.26 4.36 2.04
C GLN A 114 18.95 5.00 2.52
N TYR A 115 18.01 5.17 1.60
CA TYR A 115 16.69 5.73 1.93
C TYR A 115 15.96 4.83 2.93
N GLY A 116 16.00 3.52 2.71
CA GLY A 116 15.38 2.56 3.63
C GLY A 116 15.97 2.64 5.03
N LYS A 117 17.30 2.78 5.13
CA LYS A 117 17.98 2.94 6.44
C LYS A 117 17.56 4.24 7.11
N ASP A 118 17.48 5.34 6.36
CA ASP A 118 17.09 6.64 6.91
C ASP A 118 15.65 6.64 7.40
N LYS A 119 14.79 5.79 6.82
CA LYS A 119 13.39 5.63 7.22
C LYS A 119 13.17 4.45 8.17
N ASP A 120 14.24 3.83 8.64
CA ASP A 120 14.21 2.69 9.55
C ASP A 120 13.38 1.52 9.03
N GLN A 121 13.51 1.26 7.73
CA GLN A 121 12.83 0.13 7.08
C GLN A 121 13.66 -1.13 7.17
N LYS A 122 13.01 -2.26 7.42
CA LYS A 122 13.69 -3.56 7.56
C LYS A 122 14.07 -4.16 6.22
N ALA A 123 13.33 -3.82 5.16
CA ALA A 123 13.53 -4.39 3.83
C ALA A 123 13.04 -3.43 2.77
N ILE A 124 13.54 -3.64 1.56
CA ILE A 124 13.05 -2.97 0.36
C ILE A 124 12.60 -4.05 -0.62
N TYR A 125 11.70 -3.71 -1.54
CA TYR A 125 11.19 -4.66 -2.52
C TYR A 125 11.75 -4.33 -3.91
N ASP A 126 12.29 -5.35 -4.61
CA ASP A 126 12.84 -5.22 -5.96
C ASP A 126 11.80 -5.67 -6.98
N PHE A 127 11.28 -4.74 -7.77
CA PHE A 127 10.24 -5.04 -8.77
C PHE A 127 10.75 -5.89 -9.93
N LYS A 128 12.05 -5.82 -10.22
CA LYS A 128 12.62 -6.58 -11.34
C LYS A 128 12.78 -8.06 -11.01
N ASN A 129 13.08 -8.35 -9.79
CA ASN A 129 13.36 -9.70 -9.32
C ASN A 129 12.39 -10.07 -8.21
#